data_8211f1a4c2692b6e35b7f4c4cb0e1b31
#
_entry.id   8211f1a4c2692b6e35b7f4c4cb0e1b31
#
_cell.length_a   1.000
_cell.length_b   1.000
_cell.length_c   1.000
_cell.angle_alpha   90.00
_cell.angle_beta   90.00
_cell.angle_gamma   90.00
#
_symmetry.space_group_name_H-M   'P 1'
#
loop_
_entity.id
_entity.type
_entity.pdbx_description
1 polymer ?
#
loop_
_entity_poly.entity_id
_entity_poly.type
_entity_poly.pdbx_seq_one_letter_code
_entity_poly.pdbx_strand_id
1 'polypeptide(L)'
;RPVKLGEIGYMPQQCHVRADISVTETVLLGRHEGLSWRVDNAMVDEAISVLDEFGIGHLHSRSMNTLSGGQQQLVLLAQRLLRSPELLLLDEATSALDVRHQMQVFDRLRAYVDRTGALVVIAIHDLNLASRHTDTIMLLNGGYVAGLGSFNEVVCEEALRTVYGIEAELLCASNGQTVVLPLCAAAH
;
A
#
# COMPACT_ATOMS: atom_id res chain seq x y z
N ARG A 1 -6.09 15.87 -18.23
CA ARG A 1 -5.61 14.84 -19.18
C ARG A 1 -6.22 13.51 -18.78
N PRO A 2 -6.79 12.68 -19.68
CA PRO A 2 -7.25 11.36 -19.30
C PRO A 2 -6.03 10.48 -18.92
N VAL A 3 -6.09 9.84 -17.74
CA VAL A 3 -5.06 8.91 -17.27
C VAL A 3 -5.09 7.67 -18.18
N LYS A 4 -3.96 7.27 -18.75
CA LYS A 4 -3.87 6.07 -19.57
C LYS A 4 -3.81 4.84 -18.67
N LEU A 5 -4.31 3.69 -19.14
CA LEU A 5 -4.29 2.44 -18.37
C LEU A 5 -2.88 2.05 -17.90
N GLY A 6 -1.83 2.34 -18.69
CA GLY A 6 -0.43 2.10 -18.33
C GLY A 6 0.11 2.99 -17.20
N GLU A 7 -0.60 4.08 -16.89
CA GLU A 7 -0.28 5.03 -15.81
C GLU A 7 -0.94 4.65 -14.47
N ILE A 8 -1.74 3.56 -14.45
CA ILE A 8 -2.43 3.06 -13.25
C ILE A 8 -1.76 1.76 -12.76
N GLY A 9 -1.31 1.75 -11.53
CA GLY A 9 -0.93 0.55 -10.79
C GLY A 9 -2.09 0.08 -9.91
N TYR A 10 -2.42 -1.21 -9.95
CA TYR A 10 -3.41 -1.79 -9.06
C TYR A 10 -2.86 -3.03 -8.37
N MET A 11 -3.04 -3.13 -7.06
CA MET A 11 -2.71 -4.28 -6.25
C MET A 11 -3.94 -4.73 -5.46
N PRO A 12 -4.59 -5.85 -5.82
CA PRO A 12 -5.72 -6.39 -5.09
C PRO A 12 -5.29 -7.05 -3.77
N GLN A 13 -6.24 -7.21 -2.85
CA GLN A 13 -6.05 -7.76 -1.51
C GLN A 13 -5.36 -9.14 -1.50
N GLN A 14 -5.77 -10.03 -2.39
CA GLN A 14 -5.21 -11.37 -2.51
C GLN A 14 -4.33 -11.48 -3.76
N CYS A 15 -3.03 -11.35 -3.56
CA CYS A 15 -2.04 -11.53 -4.61
C CYS A 15 -1.06 -12.66 -4.21
N HIS A 16 -1.27 -13.86 -4.76
CA HIS A 16 -0.31 -14.95 -4.63
C HIS A 16 0.21 -15.37 -6.00
N VAL A 17 1.52 -15.36 -6.14
CA VAL A 17 2.17 -15.88 -7.34
C VAL A 17 2.47 -17.35 -7.13
N ARG A 18 1.77 -18.23 -7.87
CA ARG A 18 2.00 -19.68 -7.88
C ARG A 18 2.76 -20.11 -9.14
N ALA A 19 3.78 -19.38 -9.50
CA ALA A 19 4.60 -19.67 -10.65
C ALA A 19 6.05 -19.91 -10.20
N ASP A 20 6.75 -20.79 -10.90
CA ASP A 20 8.18 -21.02 -10.65
C ASP A 20 9.00 -20.00 -11.45
N ILE A 21 8.91 -18.76 -11.00
CA ILE A 21 9.67 -17.62 -11.53
C ILE A 21 10.42 -16.95 -10.39
N SER A 22 11.55 -16.34 -10.70
CA SER A 22 12.33 -15.60 -9.71
C SER A 22 11.68 -14.29 -9.32
N VAL A 23 12.11 -13.74 -8.18
CA VAL A 23 11.70 -12.40 -7.71
C VAL A 23 12.02 -11.34 -8.75
N THR A 24 13.23 -11.35 -9.31
CA THR A 24 13.63 -10.40 -10.35
C THR A 24 12.75 -10.49 -11.59
N GLU A 25 12.49 -11.70 -12.08
CA GLU A 25 11.58 -11.90 -13.24
C GLU A 25 10.18 -11.37 -12.92
N THR A 26 9.67 -11.63 -11.70
CA THR A 26 8.36 -11.11 -11.27
C THR A 26 8.32 -9.58 -11.32
N VAL A 27 9.36 -8.90 -10.81
CA VAL A 27 9.41 -7.44 -10.82
C VAL A 27 9.50 -6.90 -12.25
N LEU A 28 10.31 -7.53 -13.11
CA LEU A 28 10.48 -7.14 -14.51
C LEU A 28 9.20 -7.31 -15.33
N LEU A 29 8.32 -8.27 -15.00
CA LEU A 29 6.99 -8.38 -15.62
C LEU A 29 6.13 -7.12 -15.41
N GLY A 30 6.47 -6.27 -14.45
CA GLY A 30 5.86 -4.94 -14.33
C GLY A 30 6.06 -4.07 -15.57
N ARG A 31 7.13 -4.23 -16.33
CA ARG A 31 7.48 -3.45 -17.53
C ARG A 31 7.03 -4.08 -18.86
N HIS A 32 5.98 -4.91 -18.86
CA HIS A 32 5.57 -5.69 -20.05
C HIS A 32 5.39 -4.87 -21.34
N GLU A 33 5.09 -3.58 -21.27
CA GLU A 33 4.97 -2.70 -22.47
C GLU A 33 6.30 -2.29 -23.08
N GLY A 34 7.43 -2.48 -22.36
CA GLY A 34 8.78 -2.16 -22.79
C GLY A 34 9.73 -3.36 -22.82
N LEU A 35 9.26 -4.56 -22.45
CA LEU A 35 10.06 -5.77 -22.53
C LEU A 35 10.33 -6.12 -24.00
N SER A 36 11.53 -5.75 -24.47
CA SER A 36 12.09 -6.36 -25.67
C SER A 36 12.40 -7.83 -25.37
N TRP A 37 12.62 -8.62 -26.40
CA TRP A 37 13.05 -10.03 -26.29
C TRP A 37 14.39 -10.21 -25.53
N ARG A 38 15.02 -9.13 -25.08
CA ARG A 38 16.26 -9.14 -24.30
C ARG A 38 16.11 -8.24 -23.08
N VAL A 39 16.24 -8.85 -21.91
CA VAL A 39 16.44 -8.16 -20.64
C VAL A 39 17.93 -7.80 -20.58
N ASP A 40 18.26 -6.52 -20.44
CA ASP A 40 19.61 -6.05 -20.21
C ASP A 40 19.95 -5.96 -18.71
N ASN A 41 21.24 -5.82 -18.40
CA ASN A 41 21.70 -5.75 -17.01
C ASN A 41 21.15 -4.50 -16.29
N ALA A 42 20.96 -3.38 -16.98
CA ALA A 42 20.45 -2.16 -16.39
C ALA A 42 19.00 -2.34 -15.90
N MET A 43 18.18 -3.10 -16.61
CA MET A 43 16.81 -3.44 -16.17
C MET A 43 16.83 -4.33 -14.93
N VAL A 44 17.78 -5.27 -14.86
CA VAL A 44 17.95 -6.14 -13.68
C VAL A 44 18.39 -5.33 -12.47
N ASP A 45 19.38 -4.44 -12.64
CA ASP A 45 19.90 -3.58 -11.59
C ASP A 45 18.80 -2.65 -11.05
N GLU A 46 17.95 -2.10 -11.93
CA GLU A 46 16.82 -1.28 -11.54
C GLU A 46 15.78 -2.09 -10.75
N ALA A 47 15.45 -3.31 -11.17
CA ALA A 47 14.54 -4.20 -10.46
C ALA A 47 15.08 -4.54 -9.06
N ILE A 48 16.39 -4.81 -8.93
CA ILE A 48 17.05 -5.06 -7.64
C ILE A 48 17.02 -3.80 -6.78
N SER A 49 17.29 -2.62 -7.35
CA SER A 49 17.24 -1.35 -6.63
C SER A 49 15.86 -1.10 -6.00
N VAL A 50 14.78 -1.34 -6.73
CA VAL A 50 13.42 -1.20 -6.18
C VAL A 50 13.16 -2.23 -5.07
N LEU A 51 13.65 -3.47 -5.19
CA LEU A 51 13.56 -4.48 -4.13
C LEU A 51 14.35 -4.08 -2.88
N ASP A 52 15.52 -3.45 -3.05
CA ASP A 52 16.34 -2.94 -1.95
C ASP A 52 15.64 -1.82 -1.18
N GLU A 53 14.84 -1.00 -1.84
CA GLU A 53 14.02 0.02 -1.18
C GLU A 53 13.05 -0.60 -0.15
N PHE A 54 12.60 -1.85 -0.36
CA PHE A 54 11.75 -2.61 0.57
C PHE A 54 12.54 -3.55 1.49
N GLY A 55 13.88 -3.51 1.46
CA GLY A 55 14.75 -4.37 2.28
C GLY A 55 14.74 -5.84 1.86
N ILE A 56 14.26 -6.16 0.67
CA ILE A 56 14.15 -7.53 0.14
C ILE A 56 15.02 -7.80 -1.09
N GLY A 57 15.95 -6.92 -1.43
CA GLY A 57 16.86 -7.12 -2.56
C GLY A 57 17.69 -8.40 -2.47
N HIS A 58 18.03 -8.84 -1.25
CA HIS A 58 18.72 -10.12 -1.01
C HIS A 58 17.92 -11.36 -1.46
N LEU A 59 16.63 -11.20 -1.78
CA LEU A 59 15.76 -12.26 -2.29
C LEU A 59 15.68 -12.32 -3.82
N HIS A 60 16.36 -11.42 -4.54
CA HIS A 60 16.20 -11.19 -5.98
C HIS A 60 16.26 -12.45 -6.85
N SER A 61 17.12 -13.43 -6.49
CA SER A 61 17.32 -14.67 -7.23
C SER A 61 16.46 -15.85 -6.75
N ARG A 62 15.67 -15.66 -5.67
CA ARG A 62 14.81 -16.73 -5.13
C ARG A 62 13.57 -16.90 -5.99
N SER A 63 13.03 -18.13 -6.01
CA SER A 63 11.71 -18.40 -6.59
C SER A 63 10.60 -17.82 -5.70
N MET A 64 9.58 -17.22 -6.31
CA MET A 64 8.38 -16.69 -5.64
C MET A 64 7.70 -17.72 -4.74
N ASN A 65 7.69 -19.01 -5.14
CA ASN A 65 7.10 -20.09 -4.37
C ASN A 65 7.78 -20.34 -3.01
N THR A 66 9.01 -19.84 -2.80
CA THR A 66 9.78 -20.03 -1.56
C THR A 66 9.60 -18.87 -0.57
N LEU A 67 8.85 -17.84 -0.95
CA LEU A 67 8.66 -16.64 -0.15
C LEU A 67 7.44 -16.77 0.76
N SER A 68 7.50 -16.10 1.93
CA SER A 68 6.31 -15.89 2.76
C SER A 68 5.30 -14.98 2.04
N GLY A 69 4.03 -15.03 2.47
CA GLY A 69 2.98 -14.17 1.89
C GLY A 69 3.33 -12.68 1.94
N GLY A 70 3.89 -12.20 3.06
CA GLY A 70 4.34 -10.83 3.20
C GLY A 70 5.50 -10.48 2.26
N GLN A 71 6.47 -11.38 2.08
CA GLN A 71 7.55 -11.17 1.11
C GLN A 71 7.02 -11.11 -0.33
N GLN A 72 6.07 -11.98 -0.68
CA GLN A 72 5.40 -11.91 -1.99
C GLN A 72 4.68 -10.58 -2.20
N GLN A 73 3.99 -10.07 -1.17
CA GLN A 73 3.34 -8.76 -1.22
C GLN A 73 4.33 -7.63 -1.50
N LEU A 74 5.49 -7.61 -0.82
CA LEU A 74 6.54 -6.61 -1.06
C LEU A 74 7.10 -6.69 -2.48
N VAL A 75 7.33 -7.89 -3.02
CA VAL A 75 7.77 -8.09 -4.41
C VAL A 75 6.74 -7.56 -5.40
N LEU A 76 5.46 -7.83 -5.18
CA LEU A 76 4.38 -7.36 -6.06
C LEU A 76 4.20 -5.84 -5.99
N LEU A 77 4.41 -5.24 -4.82
CA LEU A 77 4.42 -3.78 -4.68
C LEU A 77 5.60 -3.16 -5.43
N ALA A 78 6.81 -3.73 -5.27
CA ALA A 78 7.99 -3.33 -6.04
C ALA A 78 7.75 -3.41 -7.57
N GLN A 79 7.10 -4.49 -8.03
CA GLN A 79 6.69 -4.66 -9.43
C GLN A 79 5.78 -3.52 -9.91
N ARG A 80 4.82 -3.05 -9.07
CA ARG A 80 3.93 -1.93 -9.43
C ARG A 80 4.71 -0.61 -9.51
N LEU A 81 5.60 -0.36 -8.56
CA LEU A 81 6.37 0.87 -8.48
C LEU A 81 7.44 0.98 -9.56
N LEU A 82 7.96 -0.14 -10.07
CA LEU A 82 8.92 -0.14 -11.18
C LEU A 82 8.39 0.57 -12.44
N ARG A 83 7.05 0.60 -12.62
CA ARG A 83 6.40 1.31 -13.74
C ARG A 83 6.23 2.80 -13.51
N SER A 84 6.51 3.28 -12.31
CA SER A 84 6.29 4.66 -11.90
C SER A 84 4.88 5.18 -12.23
N PRO A 85 3.80 4.50 -11.75
CA PRO A 85 2.42 4.88 -12.08
C PRO A 85 2.06 6.27 -11.54
N GLU A 86 1.25 7.02 -12.30
CA GLU A 86 0.69 8.30 -11.84
C GLU A 86 -0.44 8.09 -10.80
N LEU A 87 -1.13 6.96 -10.85
CA LEU A 87 -2.14 6.52 -9.89
C LEU A 87 -1.83 5.10 -9.41
N LEU A 88 -1.68 4.93 -8.12
CA LEU A 88 -1.49 3.61 -7.49
C LEU A 88 -2.67 3.30 -6.57
N LEU A 89 -3.38 2.21 -6.87
CA LEU A 89 -4.51 1.71 -6.08
C LEU A 89 -4.07 0.46 -5.31
N LEU A 90 -4.15 0.50 -4.00
CA LEU A 90 -3.74 -0.59 -3.10
C LEU A 90 -4.93 -1.05 -2.27
N ASP A 91 -5.33 -2.30 -2.45
CA ASP A 91 -6.42 -2.90 -1.69
C ASP A 91 -5.82 -3.80 -0.60
N GLU A 92 -5.82 -3.31 0.64
CA GLU A 92 -5.24 -3.97 1.83
C GLU A 92 -3.81 -4.53 1.63
N ALA A 93 -3.01 -3.83 0.84
CA ALA A 93 -1.68 -4.29 0.41
C ALA A 93 -0.66 -4.47 1.56
N THR A 94 -1.03 -4.17 2.80
CA THR A 94 -0.16 -4.30 3.98
C THR A 94 -0.70 -5.27 5.03
N SER A 95 -1.86 -5.89 4.81
CA SER A 95 -2.56 -6.71 5.82
C SER A 95 -1.79 -7.96 6.26
N ALA A 96 -0.96 -8.55 5.39
CA ALA A 96 -0.15 -9.74 5.69
C ALA A 96 1.27 -9.40 6.20
N LEU A 97 1.58 -8.12 6.40
CA LEU A 97 2.88 -7.66 6.87
C LEU A 97 2.89 -7.48 8.39
N ASP A 98 4.03 -7.74 9.02
CA ASP A 98 4.26 -7.29 10.39
C ASP A 98 4.40 -5.76 10.48
N VAL A 99 4.30 -5.23 11.69
CA VAL A 99 4.30 -3.77 11.95
C VAL A 99 5.52 -3.08 11.36
N ARG A 100 6.71 -3.69 11.45
CA ARG A 100 7.94 -3.11 10.91
C ARG A 100 7.86 -2.95 9.39
N HIS A 101 7.45 -4.01 8.69
CA HIS A 101 7.33 -3.97 7.24
C HIS A 101 6.19 -3.06 6.79
N GLN A 102 5.08 -2.98 7.54
CA GLN A 102 4.02 -2.00 7.27
C GLN A 102 4.59 -0.56 7.30
N MET A 103 5.32 -0.19 8.36
CA MET A 103 5.94 1.13 8.46
C MET A 103 6.87 1.41 7.26
N GLN A 104 7.73 0.46 6.91
CA GLN A 104 8.63 0.58 5.77
C GLN A 104 7.86 0.82 4.45
N VAL A 105 6.76 0.10 4.22
CA VAL A 105 5.92 0.30 3.03
C VAL A 105 5.36 1.72 2.98
N PHE A 106 4.78 2.20 4.08
CA PHE A 106 4.21 3.56 4.10
C PHE A 106 5.27 4.64 3.91
N ASP A 107 6.46 4.49 4.52
CA ASP A 107 7.57 5.41 4.33
C ASP A 107 8.03 5.44 2.86
N ARG A 108 8.07 4.28 2.18
CA ARG A 108 8.43 4.18 0.76
C ARG A 108 7.36 4.76 -0.15
N LEU A 109 6.08 4.51 0.15
CA LEU A 109 4.98 5.12 -0.59
C LEU A 109 4.98 6.64 -0.45
N ARG A 110 5.26 7.18 0.74
CA ARG A 110 5.42 8.62 0.97
C ARG A 110 6.57 9.19 0.13
N ALA A 111 7.77 8.58 0.20
CA ALA A 111 8.91 8.99 -0.60
C ALA A 111 8.63 8.92 -2.11
N TYR A 112 7.84 7.92 -2.55
CA TYR A 112 7.40 7.80 -3.93
C TYR A 112 6.50 8.98 -4.34
N VAL A 113 5.48 9.30 -3.54
CA VAL A 113 4.58 10.44 -3.77
C VAL A 113 5.36 11.75 -3.82
N ASP A 114 6.24 11.99 -2.85
CA ASP A 114 7.03 13.22 -2.76
C ASP A 114 7.95 13.42 -3.98
N ARG A 115 8.49 12.32 -4.51
CA ARG A 115 9.38 12.34 -5.67
C ARG A 115 8.66 12.51 -7.00
N THR A 116 7.49 11.87 -7.15
CA THR A 116 6.81 11.73 -8.45
C THR A 116 5.57 12.60 -8.61
N GLY A 117 4.97 13.05 -7.50
CA GLY A 117 3.67 13.71 -7.49
C GLY A 117 2.50 12.74 -7.80
N ALA A 118 2.72 11.43 -7.74
CA ALA A 118 1.69 10.42 -7.99
C ALA A 118 0.60 10.45 -6.91
N LEU A 119 -0.60 10.02 -7.27
CA LEU A 119 -1.68 9.77 -6.33
C LEU A 119 -1.66 8.30 -5.89
N VAL A 120 -1.57 8.06 -4.57
CA VAL A 120 -1.69 6.73 -3.98
C VAL A 120 -3.00 6.65 -3.20
N VAL A 121 -3.86 5.71 -3.57
CA VAL A 121 -5.12 5.43 -2.87
C VAL A 121 -5.02 4.05 -2.24
N ILE A 122 -5.24 3.96 -0.93
CA ILE A 122 -5.08 2.73 -0.14
C ILE A 122 -6.37 2.44 0.60
N ALA A 123 -6.94 1.26 0.43
CA ALA A 123 -7.95 0.74 1.33
C ALA A 123 -7.26 0.24 2.61
N ILE A 124 -7.61 0.84 3.74
CA ILE A 124 -7.00 0.56 5.06
C ILE A 124 -8.11 0.29 6.06
N HIS A 125 -7.96 -0.77 6.85
CA HIS A 125 -8.85 -1.05 8.00
C HIS A 125 -8.31 -0.50 9.32
N ASP A 126 -7.00 -0.34 9.43
CA ASP A 126 -6.36 0.20 10.64
C ASP A 126 -6.42 1.74 10.62
N LEU A 127 -7.28 2.29 11.49
CA LEU A 127 -7.47 3.73 11.63
C LEU A 127 -6.21 4.45 12.12
N ASN A 128 -5.37 3.79 12.92
CA ASN A 128 -4.16 4.40 13.42
C ASN A 128 -3.07 4.46 12.35
N LEU A 129 -3.00 3.47 11.45
CA LEU A 129 -2.17 3.58 10.23
C LEU A 129 -2.67 4.69 9.31
N ALA A 130 -3.99 4.79 9.12
CA ALA A 130 -4.60 5.85 8.31
C ALA A 130 -4.28 7.24 8.89
N SER A 131 -4.49 7.46 10.20
CA SER A 131 -4.15 8.72 10.88
C SER A 131 -2.70 9.15 10.66
N ARG A 132 -1.80 8.18 10.63
CA ARG A 132 -0.35 8.43 10.58
C ARG A 132 0.19 8.71 9.18
N HIS A 133 -0.37 8.06 8.16
CA HIS A 133 0.28 7.97 6.86
C HIS A 133 -0.50 8.58 5.70
N THR A 134 -1.72 9.08 5.93
CA THR A 134 -2.53 9.64 4.85
C THR A 134 -2.71 11.16 4.98
N ASP A 135 -2.83 11.83 3.84
CA ASP A 135 -3.12 13.27 3.78
C ASP A 135 -4.63 13.52 3.79
N THR A 136 -5.39 12.59 3.18
CA THR A 136 -6.84 12.69 3.03
C THR A 136 -7.47 11.33 3.28
N ILE A 137 -8.55 11.31 4.02
CA ILE A 137 -9.38 10.13 4.29
C ILE A 137 -10.68 10.25 3.52
N MET A 138 -11.06 9.15 2.86
CA MET A 138 -12.40 8.93 2.35
C MET A 138 -13.05 7.80 3.14
N LEU A 139 -14.06 8.14 3.95
CA LEU A 139 -14.82 7.18 4.72
C LEU A 139 -16.03 6.68 3.91
N LEU A 140 -16.12 5.37 3.74
CA LEU A 140 -17.20 4.72 2.98
C LEU A 140 -18.14 3.97 3.93
N ASN A 141 -19.44 4.11 3.74
CA ASN A 141 -20.46 3.37 4.47
C ASN A 141 -21.64 3.01 3.55
N GLY A 142 -21.99 1.73 3.47
CA GLY A 142 -23.12 1.26 2.70
C GLY A 142 -23.11 1.64 1.20
N GLY A 143 -21.91 1.80 0.61
CA GLY A 143 -21.73 2.22 -0.79
C GLY A 143 -21.76 3.74 -1.02
N TYR A 144 -21.83 4.54 0.04
CA TYR A 144 -21.83 5.99 -0.01
C TYR A 144 -20.56 6.57 0.66
N VAL A 145 -20.16 7.76 0.23
CA VAL A 145 -19.10 8.54 0.91
C VAL A 145 -19.71 9.18 2.15
N ALA A 146 -19.33 8.67 3.32
CA ALA A 146 -19.76 9.19 4.62
C ALA A 146 -18.92 10.41 5.09
N GLY A 147 -17.67 10.53 4.61
CA GLY A 147 -16.80 11.66 4.91
C GLY A 147 -15.61 11.72 3.95
N LEU A 148 -15.11 12.93 3.69
CA LEU A 148 -13.94 13.20 2.88
C LEU A 148 -13.23 14.43 3.46
N GLY A 149 -11.96 14.30 3.82
CA GLY A 149 -11.17 15.38 4.42
C GLY A 149 -9.94 14.86 5.14
N SER A 150 -9.34 15.66 6.00
CA SER A 150 -8.28 15.22 6.89
C SER A 150 -8.81 14.18 7.90
N PHE A 151 -7.88 13.42 8.50
CA PHE A 151 -8.26 12.38 9.46
C PHE A 151 -9.15 12.96 10.60
N ASN A 152 -8.76 14.08 11.17
CA ASN A 152 -9.47 14.70 12.30
C ASN A 152 -10.83 15.33 11.92
N GLU A 153 -11.03 15.67 10.65
CA GLU A 153 -12.32 16.16 10.16
C GLU A 153 -13.33 15.02 9.92
N VAL A 154 -12.82 13.85 9.51
CA VAL A 154 -13.65 12.72 9.09
C VAL A 154 -13.87 11.71 10.21
N VAL A 155 -12.82 11.43 11.01
CA VAL A 155 -12.86 10.42 12.07
C VAL A 155 -13.17 11.09 13.41
N CYS A 156 -14.41 11.03 13.80
CA CYS A 156 -14.93 11.50 15.11
C CYS A 156 -15.68 10.37 15.81
N GLU A 157 -16.01 10.55 17.09
CA GLU A 157 -16.73 9.53 17.87
C GLU A 157 -18.06 9.12 17.23
N GLU A 158 -18.79 10.06 16.63
CA GLU A 158 -20.03 9.78 15.93
C GLU A 158 -19.80 8.91 14.69
N ALA A 159 -18.77 9.19 13.88
CA ALA A 159 -18.40 8.39 12.73
C ALA A 159 -17.96 6.97 13.14
N LEU A 160 -17.21 6.85 14.24
CA LEU A 160 -16.81 5.55 14.80
C LEU A 160 -18.01 4.73 15.26
N ARG A 161 -18.99 5.36 15.88
CA ARG A 161 -20.23 4.70 16.28
C ARG A 161 -21.10 4.30 15.10
N THR A 162 -21.32 5.20 14.14
CA THR A 162 -22.29 4.98 13.05
C THR A 162 -21.74 4.14 11.91
N VAL A 163 -20.44 4.23 11.60
CA VAL A 163 -19.81 3.53 10.47
C VAL A 163 -19.11 2.24 10.91
N TYR A 164 -18.40 2.30 12.05
CA TYR A 164 -17.66 1.14 12.57
C TYR A 164 -18.42 0.36 13.64
N GLY A 165 -19.50 0.92 14.20
CA GLY A 165 -20.28 0.27 15.26
C GLY A 165 -19.50 0.10 16.56
N ILE A 166 -18.59 1.02 16.87
CA ILE A 166 -17.76 0.97 18.08
C ILE A 166 -17.85 2.27 18.89
N GLU A 167 -17.72 2.14 20.21
CA GLU A 167 -17.34 3.25 21.09
C GLU A 167 -15.83 3.31 21.18
N ALA A 168 -15.26 4.50 21.01
CA ALA A 168 -13.81 4.68 21.04
C ALA A 168 -13.45 6.07 21.60
N GLU A 169 -12.25 6.18 22.16
CA GLU A 169 -11.65 7.45 22.54
C GLU A 169 -10.67 7.91 21.46
N LEU A 170 -10.64 9.22 21.21
CA LEU A 170 -9.66 9.86 20.37
C LEU A 170 -8.59 10.52 21.25
N LEU A 171 -7.40 9.97 21.24
CA LEU A 171 -6.27 10.42 22.04
C LEU A 171 -5.28 11.18 21.18
N CYS A 172 -4.64 12.20 21.76
CA CYS A 172 -3.53 12.89 21.10
C CYS A 172 -2.21 12.29 21.59
N ALA A 173 -1.43 11.69 20.71
CA ALA A 173 -0.09 11.19 21.02
C ALA A 173 0.91 12.36 21.20
N SER A 174 2.06 12.09 21.82
CA SER A 174 3.10 13.09 22.09
C SER A 174 3.63 13.81 20.85
N ASN A 175 3.50 13.21 19.67
CA ASN A 175 3.86 13.78 18.38
C ASN A 175 2.72 14.55 17.69
N GLY A 176 1.58 14.74 18.37
CA GLY A 176 0.41 15.45 17.84
C GLY A 176 -0.53 14.59 16.97
N GLN A 177 -0.24 13.32 16.78
CA GLN A 177 -1.11 12.42 16.00
C GLN A 177 -2.32 11.96 16.81
N THR A 178 -3.48 11.85 16.14
CA THR A 178 -4.68 11.27 16.71
C THR A 178 -4.59 9.74 16.70
N VAL A 179 -4.84 9.14 17.85
CA VAL A 179 -4.90 7.69 18.07
C VAL A 179 -6.34 7.32 18.43
N VAL A 180 -6.88 6.35 17.70
CA VAL A 180 -8.19 5.76 18.00
C VAL A 180 -7.97 4.59 18.96
N LEU A 181 -8.57 4.69 20.16
CA LEU A 181 -8.59 3.63 21.16
C LEU A 181 -9.99 3.01 21.23
N PRO A 182 -10.25 1.86 20.61
CA PRO A 182 -11.53 1.18 20.71
C PRO A 182 -11.80 0.74 22.15
N LEU A 183 -13.01 0.99 22.67
CA LEU A 183 -13.42 0.62 24.02
C LEU A 183 -14.35 -0.61 24.02
N CYS A 184 -15.40 -0.56 23.20
CA CYS A 184 -16.36 -1.65 23.07
C CYS A 184 -17.16 -1.53 21.76
N ALA A 185 -17.93 -2.57 21.43
CA ALA A 185 -18.93 -2.46 20.37
C ALA A 185 -20.04 -1.49 20.80
N ALA A 186 -20.52 -0.65 19.88
CA ALA A 186 -21.63 0.24 20.15
C ALA A 186 -22.93 -0.58 20.40
N ALA A 187 -23.74 -0.16 21.37
CA ALA A 187 -25.04 -0.75 21.57
C ALA A 187 -25.97 -0.38 20.39
N HIS A 188 -26.68 -1.35 19.87
CA HIS A 188 -27.69 -1.17 18.81
C HIS A 188 -28.95 -0.54 19.35
#